data_e5b188f325cc61f3b74e3339298332d8
#
_entry.id   e5b188f325cc61f3b74e3339298332d8
#
_cell.length_a   1.000
_cell.length_b   1.000
_cell.length_c   1.000
_cell.angle_alpha   90.00
_cell.angle_beta   90.00
_cell.angle_gamma   90.00
#
_symmetry.space_group_name_H-M   'P 1'
#
loop_
_entity.id
_entity.type
_entity.pdbx_description
1 polymer ?
#
loop_
_entity_poly.entity_id
_entity_poly.type
_entity_poly.pdbx_seq_one_letter_code
_entity_poly.pdbx_strand_id
1 'polypeptide(L)'
;MADGHLTPAPLVIVASNGTGGDMQPFIALAQALQQRGRRVRLLVPGWQEAAALASGLAYRTFGTQEEGQAMLGDPGLWDERKGWGVVWRGLVPHLGAVRDVVQGLPGGEECVVLCHPFLVPMAALGRSVRPDLRIVAAYLAPSNLCSSHDFLAAGSLRIPAWVPLSWRQALWRLLHRSMVDPVLLPGLNGARAQHGLPPEAHFFAHMLAAPDASLGLFPAWFAAPQADWPPHFVQAGFPCAAPHGAAALPPELERFLGEGEPPVVFTPGTGHQHAQRYFSIALEVLRRLGRRGLFLTPHAPQVPQHLPPNVMWQAHVPFAALLPRVAAVVHHGGIGTSADAFRAGVPQLIVPFAYDQFDNGWRIKRLGVGDVLLARRLSAGRMQRQLARLLAAPEVALACGEVARRMGPGLAPAHLLDQVEAALAAA
;
A
#
# COMPACT_ATOMS: atom_id res chain seq x y z
N MET A 1 40.69 4.30 33.13
CA MET A 1 39.96 3.52 32.09
C MET A 1 38.63 4.17 31.96
N ALA A 2 38.42 4.91 30.87
CA ALA A 2 37.12 5.56 30.60
C ALA A 2 36.15 4.48 30.07
N ASP A 3 35.15 4.18 30.88
CA ASP A 3 34.01 3.39 30.42
C ASP A 3 33.35 4.14 29.24
N GLY A 4 33.66 3.70 28.04
CA GLY A 4 32.97 4.13 26.83
C GLY A 4 31.50 3.63 26.94
N HIS A 5 30.63 4.46 27.50
CA HIS A 5 29.19 4.26 27.37
C HIS A 5 28.88 4.28 25.87
N LEU A 6 28.81 3.10 25.26
CA LEU A 6 28.23 2.94 23.92
C LEU A 6 26.81 3.48 24.00
N THR A 7 26.60 4.62 23.37
CA THR A 7 25.24 5.18 23.24
C THR A 7 24.39 4.09 22.59
N PRO A 8 23.28 3.67 23.18
CA PRO A 8 22.45 2.62 22.60
C PRO A 8 21.97 3.08 21.21
N ALA A 9 21.92 2.17 20.26
CA ALA A 9 21.42 2.47 18.92
C ALA A 9 20.04 3.15 18.98
N PRO A 10 19.77 4.16 18.13
CA PRO A 10 18.50 4.87 18.11
C PRO A 10 17.29 3.92 18.07
N LEU A 11 16.24 4.27 18.81
CA LEU A 11 14.97 3.57 18.71
C LEU A 11 14.29 3.92 17.39
N VAL A 12 13.92 2.92 16.60
CA VAL A 12 13.13 3.10 15.38
C VAL A 12 11.65 2.78 15.69
N ILE A 13 10.79 3.79 15.67
CA ILE A 13 9.34 3.61 15.74
C ILE A 13 8.84 3.43 14.31
N VAL A 14 8.32 2.26 13.98
CA VAL A 14 7.74 1.98 12.68
C VAL A 14 6.24 2.15 12.76
N ALA A 15 5.70 3.21 12.15
CA ALA A 15 4.28 3.57 12.22
C ALA A 15 3.59 3.33 10.87
N SER A 16 2.53 2.54 10.88
CA SER A 16 1.73 2.26 9.69
C SER A 16 0.23 2.33 9.98
N ASN A 17 -0.54 2.56 8.92
CA ASN A 17 -2.00 2.60 8.94
C ASN A 17 -2.52 2.00 7.63
N GLY A 18 -3.76 1.49 7.65
CA GLY A 18 -4.42 0.96 6.47
C GLY A 18 -4.78 -0.52 6.60
N THR A 19 -4.92 -1.18 5.46
CA THR A 19 -5.26 -2.60 5.39
C THR A 19 -4.01 -3.49 5.44
N GLY A 20 -4.18 -4.81 5.35
CA GLY A 20 -3.05 -5.75 5.35
C GLY A 20 -1.99 -5.43 4.28
N GLY A 21 -2.41 -4.91 3.11
CA GLY A 21 -1.49 -4.50 2.04
C GLY A 21 -0.57 -3.36 2.42
N ASP A 22 -1.02 -2.45 3.30
CA ASP A 22 -0.23 -1.33 3.80
C ASP A 22 0.64 -1.75 5.00
N MET A 23 0.11 -2.62 5.85
CA MET A 23 0.75 -3.03 7.11
C MET A 23 1.91 -4.01 6.91
N GLN A 24 1.73 -5.04 6.07
CA GLN A 24 2.71 -6.11 5.93
C GLN A 24 4.10 -5.62 5.50
N PRO A 25 4.26 -4.66 4.55
CA PRO A 25 5.55 -4.10 4.21
C PRO A 25 6.27 -3.46 5.39
N PHE A 26 5.55 -2.72 6.25
CA PHE A 26 6.13 -2.07 7.43
C PHE A 26 6.50 -3.09 8.52
N ILE A 27 5.69 -4.12 8.74
CA ILE A 27 6.03 -5.21 9.66
C ILE A 27 7.31 -5.93 9.17
N ALA A 28 7.39 -6.25 7.88
CA ALA A 28 8.57 -6.90 7.31
C ALA A 28 9.85 -6.05 7.46
N LEU A 29 9.74 -4.73 7.21
CA LEU A 29 10.84 -3.80 7.44
C LEU A 29 11.26 -3.74 8.91
N ALA A 30 10.29 -3.67 9.82
CA ALA A 30 10.54 -3.63 11.25
C ALA A 30 11.25 -4.90 11.75
N GLN A 31 10.79 -6.08 11.31
CA GLN A 31 11.44 -7.35 11.61
C GLN A 31 12.86 -7.42 11.06
N ALA A 32 13.06 -6.97 9.84
CA ALA A 32 14.38 -6.97 9.20
C ALA A 32 15.36 -5.99 9.88
N LEU A 33 14.89 -4.81 10.33
CA LEU A 33 15.67 -3.88 11.14
C LEU A 33 16.05 -4.48 12.50
N GLN A 34 15.10 -5.17 13.16
CA GLN A 34 15.36 -5.87 14.42
C GLN A 34 16.41 -6.97 14.25
N GLN A 35 16.35 -7.74 13.16
CA GLN A 35 17.35 -8.79 12.84
C GLN A 35 18.76 -8.21 12.62
N ARG A 36 18.86 -6.94 12.19
CA ARG A 36 20.14 -6.20 12.12
C ARG A 36 20.56 -5.58 13.45
N GLY A 37 19.88 -5.89 14.55
CA GLY A 37 20.23 -5.40 15.88
C GLY A 37 19.67 -4.00 16.19
N ARG A 38 18.79 -3.44 15.36
CA ARG A 38 18.10 -2.17 15.68
C ARG A 38 17.05 -2.39 16.77
N ARG A 39 16.90 -1.42 17.64
CA ARG A 39 15.79 -1.36 18.59
C ARG A 39 14.54 -0.87 17.83
N VAL A 40 13.53 -1.70 17.75
CA VAL A 40 12.32 -1.40 16.96
C VAL A 40 11.08 -1.48 17.80
N ARG A 41 10.12 -0.56 17.55
CA ARG A 41 8.77 -0.60 18.11
C ARG A 41 7.75 -0.30 17.00
N LEU A 42 6.73 -1.14 16.87
CA LEU A 42 5.60 -0.86 15.99
C LEU A 42 4.63 0.13 16.64
N LEU A 43 4.09 1.05 15.85
CA LEU A 43 2.93 1.88 16.21
C LEU A 43 1.85 1.64 15.15
N VAL A 44 0.78 0.96 15.53
CA VAL A 44 -0.24 0.45 14.61
C VAL A 44 -1.65 0.78 15.10
N PRO A 45 -2.65 0.85 14.22
CA PRO A 45 -4.02 1.02 14.65
C PRO A 45 -4.54 -0.23 15.37
N GLY A 46 -5.47 -0.06 16.33
CA GLY A 46 -5.99 -1.14 17.18
C GLY A 46 -6.56 -2.33 16.40
N TRP A 47 -7.16 -2.10 15.23
CA TRP A 47 -7.67 -3.20 14.39
C TRP A 47 -6.57 -4.03 13.71
N GLN A 48 -5.32 -3.63 13.80
CA GLN A 48 -4.15 -4.37 13.30
C GLN A 48 -3.33 -5.00 14.44
N GLU A 49 -3.82 -4.95 15.68
CA GLU A 49 -3.11 -5.47 16.85
C GLU A 49 -2.75 -6.95 16.69
N ALA A 50 -3.65 -7.77 16.14
CA ALA A 50 -3.37 -9.19 15.90
C ALA A 50 -2.17 -9.41 14.97
N ALA A 51 -1.99 -8.57 13.93
CA ALA A 51 -0.85 -8.65 13.04
C ALA A 51 0.45 -8.17 13.74
N ALA A 52 0.37 -7.14 14.57
CA ALA A 52 1.49 -6.67 15.37
C ALA A 52 1.93 -7.72 16.39
N LEU A 53 1.00 -8.34 17.10
CA LEU A 53 1.27 -9.44 18.03
C LEU A 53 1.93 -10.63 17.32
N ALA A 54 1.39 -11.04 16.18
CA ALA A 54 1.94 -12.15 15.38
C ALA A 54 3.36 -11.87 14.84
N SER A 55 3.74 -10.59 14.72
CA SER A 55 5.08 -10.20 14.25
C SER A 55 6.21 -10.52 15.24
N GLY A 56 5.89 -10.69 16.53
CA GLY A 56 6.86 -10.85 17.61
C GLY A 56 7.62 -9.59 18.01
N LEU A 57 7.26 -8.42 17.45
CA LEU A 57 7.89 -7.13 17.75
C LEU A 57 7.21 -6.44 18.95
N ALA A 58 7.97 -5.61 19.66
CA ALA A 58 7.39 -4.66 20.60
C ALA A 58 6.45 -3.70 19.87
N TYR A 59 5.24 -3.48 20.38
CA TYR A 59 4.26 -2.62 19.70
C TYR A 59 3.47 -1.74 20.68
N ARG A 60 2.85 -0.72 20.12
CA ARG A 60 1.80 0.09 20.72
C ARG A 60 0.68 0.26 19.70
N THR A 61 -0.55 0.37 20.19
CA THR A 61 -1.71 0.65 19.34
C THR A 61 -2.20 2.08 19.54
N PHE A 62 -2.85 2.62 18.51
CA PHE A 62 -3.68 3.82 18.57
C PHE A 62 -5.07 3.49 18.03
N GLY A 63 -6.10 4.12 18.63
CA GLY A 63 -7.48 3.77 18.32
C GLY A 63 -7.88 2.36 18.77
N THR A 64 -9.11 1.97 18.46
CA THR A 64 -9.69 0.70 18.89
C THR A 64 -10.05 -0.19 17.70
N GLN A 65 -10.38 -1.45 17.99
CA GLN A 65 -10.85 -2.39 16.98
C GLN A 65 -12.23 -1.97 16.45
N GLU A 66 -13.10 -1.45 17.28
CA GLU A 66 -14.44 -0.98 16.92
C GLU A 66 -14.38 0.21 15.97
N GLU A 67 -13.49 1.19 16.23
CA GLU A 67 -13.24 2.31 15.32
C GLU A 67 -12.78 1.83 13.94
N GLY A 68 -11.87 0.85 13.91
CA GLY A 68 -11.42 0.23 12.67
C GLY A 68 -12.53 -0.49 11.92
N GLN A 69 -13.36 -1.26 12.62
CA GLN A 69 -14.51 -1.94 12.02
C GLN A 69 -15.54 -0.94 11.47
N ALA A 70 -15.82 0.13 12.19
CA ALA A 70 -16.71 1.20 11.73
C ALA A 70 -16.16 1.88 10.47
N MET A 71 -14.85 2.15 10.42
CA MET A 71 -14.19 2.72 9.24
C MET A 71 -14.24 1.77 8.03
N LEU A 72 -13.90 0.50 8.23
CA LEU A 72 -13.91 -0.50 7.15
C LEU A 72 -15.31 -0.81 6.63
N GLY A 73 -16.33 -0.66 7.48
CA GLY A 73 -17.75 -0.82 7.12
C GLY A 73 -18.34 0.41 6.43
N ASP A 74 -17.67 1.58 6.45
CA ASP A 74 -18.17 2.80 5.78
C ASP A 74 -18.13 2.63 4.26
N PRO A 75 -19.29 2.67 3.56
CA PRO A 75 -19.32 2.55 2.09
C PRO A 75 -18.53 3.64 1.37
N GLY A 76 -18.32 4.79 2.01
CA GLY A 76 -17.52 5.90 1.50
C GLY A 76 -16.02 5.61 1.48
N LEU A 77 -15.54 4.61 2.20
CA LEU A 77 -14.11 4.28 2.27
C LEU A 77 -13.53 3.98 0.88
N TRP A 78 -14.27 3.27 0.04
CA TRP A 78 -13.85 2.88 -1.31
C TRP A 78 -14.45 3.77 -2.41
N ASP A 79 -14.92 4.95 -2.05
CA ASP A 79 -15.31 6.00 -3.00
C ASP A 79 -14.12 6.93 -3.28
N GLU A 80 -13.82 7.19 -4.55
CA GLU A 80 -12.65 7.97 -4.97
C GLU A 80 -12.61 9.41 -4.43
N ARG A 81 -13.77 9.97 -4.01
CA ARG A 81 -13.89 11.34 -3.49
C ARG A 81 -14.01 11.39 -1.97
N LYS A 82 -14.62 10.38 -1.36
CA LYS A 82 -14.95 10.36 0.07
C LYS A 82 -13.91 9.62 0.90
N GLY A 83 -13.18 8.66 0.30
CA GLY A 83 -12.31 7.73 1.00
C GLY A 83 -11.26 8.42 1.88
N TRP A 84 -10.60 9.46 1.38
CA TRP A 84 -9.65 10.25 2.17
C TRP A 84 -10.28 10.85 3.42
N GLY A 85 -11.50 11.38 3.32
CA GLY A 85 -12.24 11.91 4.46
C GLY A 85 -12.64 10.85 5.48
N VAL A 86 -12.99 9.63 5.03
CA VAL A 86 -13.30 8.51 5.93
C VAL A 86 -12.06 8.11 6.73
N VAL A 87 -10.92 7.86 6.05
CA VAL A 87 -9.66 7.53 6.71
C VAL A 87 -9.22 8.62 7.67
N TRP A 88 -9.30 9.89 7.24
CA TRP A 88 -8.85 11.03 8.05
C TRP A 88 -9.68 11.22 9.32
N ARG A 89 -11.00 11.09 9.24
CA ARG A 89 -11.88 11.14 10.44
C ARG A 89 -11.49 10.08 11.48
N GLY A 90 -11.08 8.89 11.03
CA GLY A 90 -10.58 7.85 11.93
C GLY A 90 -9.20 8.15 12.53
N LEU A 91 -8.36 8.95 11.85
CA LEU A 91 -7.01 9.27 12.32
C LEU A 91 -6.95 10.52 13.22
N VAL A 92 -7.80 11.53 12.99
CA VAL A 92 -7.75 12.82 13.70
C VAL A 92 -7.73 12.67 15.23
N PRO A 93 -8.55 11.81 15.87
CA PRO A 93 -8.53 11.65 17.32
C PRO A 93 -7.20 11.12 17.86
N HIS A 94 -6.41 10.47 17.01
CA HIS A 94 -5.20 9.76 17.40
C HIS A 94 -3.91 10.45 16.91
N LEU A 95 -3.98 11.67 16.38
CA LEU A 95 -2.80 12.39 15.87
C LEU A 95 -1.73 12.62 16.95
N GLY A 96 -2.06 12.58 18.23
CA GLY A 96 -1.11 12.63 19.35
C GLY A 96 -0.34 11.33 19.62
N ALA A 97 -0.64 10.20 18.98
CA ALA A 97 -0.12 8.89 19.38
C ALA A 97 1.42 8.80 19.34
N VAL A 98 2.08 9.35 18.31
CA VAL A 98 3.56 9.41 18.28
C VAL A 98 4.10 10.27 19.41
N ARG A 99 3.51 11.45 19.63
CA ARG A 99 3.88 12.36 20.72
C ARG A 99 3.86 11.65 22.07
N ASP A 100 2.79 10.91 22.36
CA ASP A 100 2.63 10.20 23.64
C ASP A 100 3.68 9.08 23.81
N VAL A 101 4.03 8.39 22.70
CA VAL A 101 5.11 7.39 22.72
C VAL A 101 6.45 8.03 23.00
N VAL A 102 6.82 9.12 22.28
CA VAL A 102 8.15 9.74 22.42
C VAL A 102 8.30 10.53 23.70
N GLN A 103 7.22 11.06 24.25
CA GLN A 103 7.21 11.73 25.56
C GLN A 103 7.57 10.77 26.70
N GLY A 104 7.20 9.49 26.59
CA GLY A 104 7.50 8.45 27.55
C GLY A 104 8.92 7.84 27.43
N LEU A 105 9.72 8.27 26.46
CA LEU A 105 11.09 7.79 26.30
C LEU A 105 12.05 8.50 27.26
N PRO A 106 13.14 7.82 27.72
CA PRO A 106 14.18 8.46 28.52
C PRO A 106 14.75 9.70 27.84
N GLY A 107 15.14 10.71 28.63
CA GLY A 107 15.83 11.89 28.12
C GLY A 107 17.15 11.52 27.47
N GLY A 108 17.44 12.10 26.29
CA GLY A 108 18.67 11.80 25.53
C GLY A 108 18.64 10.51 24.70
N GLU A 109 17.57 9.72 24.75
CA GLU A 109 17.42 8.56 23.87
C GLU A 109 17.11 9.03 22.44
N GLU A 110 18.02 8.74 21.50
CA GLU A 110 17.76 9.05 20.08
C GLU A 110 16.61 8.20 19.54
N CYS A 111 15.72 8.85 18.78
CA CYS A 111 14.54 8.20 18.21
C CYS A 111 14.30 8.67 16.77
N VAL A 112 13.96 7.72 15.91
CA VAL A 112 13.53 7.95 14.52
C VAL A 112 12.16 7.35 14.31
N VAL A 113 11.25 8.10 13.67
CA VAL A 113 9.94 7.58 13.25
C VAL A 113 9.98 7.27 11.76
N LEU A 114 9.90 6.00 11.41
CA LEU A 114 9.69 5.53 10.05
C LEU A 114 8.18 5.31 9.84
N CYS A 115 7.52 6.13 9.04
CA CYS A 115 6.06 6.09 8.96
C CYS A 115 5.50 6.09 7.54
N HIS A 116 4.30 5.54 7.40
CA HIS A 116 3.48 5.74 6.21
C HIS A 116 3.23 7.25 6.02
N PRO A 117 3.27 7.79 4.77
CA PRO A 117 3.18 9.25 4.54
C PRO A 117 1.96 9.90 5.19
N PHE A 118 0.83 9.21 5.22
CA PHE A 118 -0.40 9.73 5.84
C PHE A 118 -0.33 9.84 7.36
N LEU A 119 0.71 9.26 7.99
CA LEU A 119 1.02 9.40 9.43
C LEU A 119 2.10 10.46 9.71
N VAL A 120 2.64 11.12 8.68
CA VAL A 120 3.59 12.25 8.87
C VAL A 120 3.01 13.34 9.77
N PRO A 121 1.73 13.76 9.66
CA PRO A 121 1.14 14.71 10.60
C PRO A 121 1.20 14.25 12.06
N MET A 122 0.95 12.96 12.31
CA MET A 122 1.06 12.34 13.64
C MET A 122 2.51 12.36 14.15
N ALA A 123 3.47 12.00 13.29
CA ALA A 123 4.88 12.03 13.63
C ALA A 123 5.39 13.46 13.90
N ALA A 124 4.98 14.43 13.09
CA ALA A 124 5.36 15.84 13.23
C ALA A 124 4.87 16.46 14.55
N LEU A 125 3.71 16.05 15.07
CA LEU A 125 3.25 16.45 16.41
C LEU A 125 4.17 15.97 17.52
N GLY A 126 4.92 14.87 17.33
CA GLY A 126 5.93 14.39 18.27
C GLY A 126 7.03 15.42 18.54
N ARG A 127 7.35 16.28 17.55
CA ARG A 127 8.34 17.34 17.69
C ARG A 127 7.94 18.45 18.69
N SER A 128 6.67 18.53 19.08
CA SER A 128 6.24 19.46 20.14
C SER A 128 6.80 19.10 21.53
N VAL A 129 7.20 17.84 21.74
CA VAL A 129 7.81 17.35 22.99
C VAL A 129 9.25 16.84 22.80
N ARG A 130 9.61 16.48 21.58
CA ARG A 130 10.94 16.00 21.16
C ARG A 130 11.34 16.74 19.89
N PRO A 131 11.88 17.98 19.99
CA PRO A 131 12.27 18.78 18.82
C PRO A 131 13.33 18.09 17.93
N ASP A 132 14.15 17.23 18.51
CA ASP A 132 15.17 16.40 17.88
C ASP A 132 14.64 15.14 17.19
N LEU A 133 13.32 14.90 17.23
CA LEU A 133 12.71 13.73 16.62
C LEU A 133 12.88 13.74 15.10
N ARG A 134 13.55 12.71 14.60
CA ARG A 134 13.76 12.50 13.16
C ARG A 134 12.60 11.72 12.55
N ILE A 135 12.19 12.08 11.35
CA ILE A 135 11.05 11.50 10.66
C ILE A 135 11.47 11.04 9.27
N VAL A 136 11.24 9.77 8.96
CA VAL A 136 11.40 9.20 7.62
C VAL A 136 10.02 8.80 7.10
N ALA A 137 9.58 9.38 5.98
CA ALA A 137 8.35 8.98 5.32
C ALA A 137 8.61 7.83 4.34
N ALA A 138 7.92 6.70 4.48
CA ALA A 138 8.07 5.54 3.62
C ALA A 138 6.87 5.38 2.67
N TYR A 139 7.10 5.63 1.40
CA TYR A 139 6.09 5.65 0.34
C TYR A 139 5.95 4.27 -0.30
N LEU A 140 4.81 3.62 -0.14
CA LEU A 140 4.52 2.34 -0.79
C LEU A 140 4.23 2.49 -2.29
N ALA A 141 3.61 3.61 -2.68
CA ALA A 141 3.23 3.91 -4.05
C ALA A 141 3.65 5.32 -4.48
N PRO A 142 4.03 5.53 -5.76
CA PRO A 142 4.49 6.83 -6.26
C PRO A 142 3.43 7.93 -6.20
N SER A 143 2.15 7.59 -6.29
CA SER A 143 1.04 8.56 -6.26
C SER A 143 1.02 9.43 -5.00
N ASN A 144 1.49 8.89 -3.87
CA ASN A 144 1.54 9.61 -2.60
C ASN A 144 2.62 10.72 -2.58
N LEU A 145 3.52 10.75 -3.56
CA LEU A 145 4.50 11.82 -3.75
C LEU A 145 3.91 13.07 -4.43
N CYS A 146 2.69 12.97 -4.95
CA CYS A 146 1.97 14.07 -5.61
C CYS A 146 2.78 14.78 -6.72
N SER A 147 3.67 14.04 -7.41
CA SER A 147 4.53 14.59 -8.44
C SER A 147 3.73 15.14 -9.62
N SER A 148 4.07 16.33 -10.07
CA SER A 148 3.54 16.92 -11.31
C SER A 148 4.26 16.40 -12.54
N HIS A 149 5.48 15.89 -12.40
CA HIS A 149 6.31 15.40 -13.50
C HIS A 149 5.88 14.01 -13.98
N ASP A 150 5.47 13.11 -13.07
CA ASP A 150 4.99 11.76 -13.39
C ASP A 150 3.51 11.59 -12.96
N PHE A 151 2.67 12.56 -13.30
CA PHE A 151 1.26 12.54 -12.96
C PHE A 151 0.45 11.74 -13.98
N LEU A 152 0.04 10.52 -13.64
CA LEU A 152 -0.71 9.64 -14.52
C LEU A 152 -2.21 9.65 -14.29
N ALA A 153 -2.65 9.81 -13.02
CA ALA A 153 -4.07 9.76 -12.68
C ALA A 153 -4.40 10.65 -11.47
N ALA A 154 -5.58 11.27 -11.52
CA ALA A 154 -6.26 11.85 -10.35
C ALA A 154 -7.58 11.08 -10.18
N GLY A 155 -7.60 10.10 -9.28
CA GLY A 155 -8.69 9.14 -9.21
C GLY A 155 -8.93 8.47 -10.57
N SER A 156 -10.15 8.43 -11.05
CA SER A 156 -10.50 7.87 -12.36
C SER A 156 -10.14 8.75 -13.58
N LEU A 157 -9.66 9.97 -13.35
CA LEU A 157 -9.23 10.89 -14.41
C LEU A 157 -7.78 10.57 -14.82
N ARG A 158 -7.60 10.14 -16.06
CA ARG A 158 -6.27 9.92 -16.65
C ARG A 158 -5.73 11.23 -17.20
N ILE A 159 -4.47 11.53 -16.85
CA ILE A 159 -3.75 12.69 -17.38
C ILE A 159 -2.80 12.21 -18.49
N PRO A 160 -3.02 12.63 -19.75
CA PRO A 160 -2.12 12.27 -20.85
C PRO A 160 -0.73 12.89 -20.68
N ALA A 161 0.31 12.18 -21.11
CA ALA A 161 1.70 12.62 -20.97
C ALA A 161 2.03 13.93 -21.74
N TRP A 162 1.26 14.24 -22.78
CA TRP A 162 1.43 15.47 -23.57
C TRP A 162 0.91 16.75 -22.89
N VAL A 163 0.16 16.61 -21.77
CA VAL A 163 -0.31 17.81 -21.00
C VAL A 163 0.90 18.56 -20.45
N PRO A 164 1.04 19.86 -20.72
CA PRO A 164 2.17 20.67 -20.25
C PRO A 164 2.33 20.61 -18.74
N LEU A 165 3.59 20.65 -18.26
CA LEU A 165 3.91 20.58 -16.82
C LEU A 165 3.19 21.66 -16.01
N SER A 166 3.15 22.90 -16.51
CA SER A 166 2.46 24.01 -15.84
C SER A 166 0.97 23.74 -15.62
N TRP A 167 0.32 23.07 -16.56
CA TRP A 167 -1.10 22.70 -16.42
C TRP A 167 -1.28 21.56 -15.41
N ARG A 168 -0.38 20.58 -15.40
CA ARG A 168 -0.39 19.51 -14.38
C ARG A 168 -0.18 20.08 -12.97
N GLN A 169 0.74 21.03 -12.82
CA GLN A 169 0.96 21.76 -11.56
C GLN A 169 -0.27 22.59 -11.16
N ALA A 170 -0.90 23.28 -12.12
CA ALA A 170 -2.13 24.01 -11.84
C ALA A 170 -3.28 23.09 -11.42
N LEU A 171 -3.42 21.93 -12.08
CA LEU A 171 -4.41 20.92 -11.73
C LEU A 171 -4.17 20.36 -10.31
N TRP A 172 -2.93 20.04 -9.93
CA TRP A 172 -2.60 19.61 -8.57
C TRP A 172 -2.98 20.66 -7.53
N ARG A 173 -2.58 21.93 -7.75
CA ARG A 173 -2.95 23.03 -6.84
C ARG A 173 -4.47 23.16 -6.70
N LEU A 174 -5.20 23.05 -7.81
CA LEU A 174 -6.66 23.12 -7.79
C LEU A 174 -7.27 21.95 -7.00
N LEU A 175 -6.85 20.72 -7.27
CA LEU A 175 -7.33 19.52 -6.57
C LEU A 175 -7.04 19.59 -5.07
N HIS A 176 -5.82 19.99 -4.68
CA HIS A 176 -5.48 20.11 -3.27
C HIS A 176 -6.34 21.16 -2.57
N ARG A 177 -6.46 22.38 -3.13
CA ARG A 177 -7.23 23.46 -2.52
C ARG A 177 -8.74 23.22 -2.48
N SER A 178 -9.29 22.53 -3.48
CA SER A 178 -10.74 22.35 -3.59
C SER A 178 -11.26 21.04 -3.01
N MET A 179 -10.45 19.99 -2.95
CA MET A 179 -10.91 18.65 -2.57
C MET A 179 -10.19 18.07 -1.34
N VAL A 180 -8.92 18.41 -1.15
CA VAL A 180 -8.08 17.82 -0.08
C VAL A 180 -8.06 18.72 1.15
N ASP A 181 -7.60 19.97 0.98
CA ASP A 181 -7.41 20.89 2.09
C ASP A 181 -8.69 21.16 2.90
N PRO A 182 -9.88 21.36 2.29
CA PRO A 182 -11.10 21.55 3.05
C PRO A 182 -11.50 20.36 3.93
N VAL A 183 -11.05 19.16 3.57
CA VAL A 183 -11.37 17.92 4.29
C VAL A 183 -10.33 17.60 5.36
N LEU A 184 -9.04 17.79 5.06
CA LEU A 184 -7.94 17.29 5.90
C LEU A 184 -7.35 18.37 6.82
N LEU A 185 -7.24 19.64 6.37
CA LEU A 185 -6.63 20.72 7.16
C LEU A 185 -7.35 21.05 8.47
N PRO A 186 -8.69 21.07 8.56
CA PRO A 186 -9.34 21.42 9.83
C PRO A 186 -8.92 20.50 10.97
N GLY A 187 -8.85 19.19 10.73
CA GLY A 187 -8.41 18.21 11.72
C GLY A 187 -6.94 18.36 12.08
N LEU A 188 -6.07 18.53 11.06
CA LEU A 188 -4.65 18.77 11.27
C LEU A 188 -4.40 20.03 12.10
N ASN A 189 -4.98 21.16 11.69
CA ASN A 189 -4.77 22.44 12.35
C ASN A 189 -5.40 22.49 13.74
N GLY A 190 -6.51 21.78 13.95
CA GLY A 190 -7.08 21.58 15.29
C GLY A 190 -6.10 20.87 16.23
N ALA A 191 -5.50 19.76 15.79
CA ALA A 191 -4.51 19.04 16.58
C ALA A 191 -3.24 19.88 16.81
N ARG A 192 -2.75 20.61 15.81
CA ARG A 192 -1.58 21.52 15.93
C ARG A 192 -1.84 22.63 16.95
N ALA A 193 -3.02 23.25 16.91
CA ALA A 193 -3.41 24.31 17.86
C ALA A 193 -3.44 23.82 19.31
N GLN A 194 -3.91 22.59 19.57
CA GLN A 194 -3.89 21.97 20.89
C GLN A 194 -2.48 21.84 21.49
N HIS A 195 -1.45 21.83 20.63
CA HIS A 195 -0.04 21.73 21.04
C HIS A 195 0.76 23.01 20.80
N GLY A 196 0.07 24.16 20.59
CA GLY A 196 0.72 25.45 20.41
C GLY A 196 1.51 25.61 19.11
N LEU A 197 1.25 24.75 18.10
CA LEU A 197 1.93 24.80 16.81
C LEU A 197 1.18 25.68 15.81
N PRO A 198 1.87 26.42 14.93
CA PRO A 198 1.22 27.25 13.92
C PRO A 198 0.44 26.39 12.92
N PRO A 199 -0.64 26.93 12.32
CA PRO A 199 -1.42 26.20 11.32
C PRO A 199 -0.64 25.97 10.03
N GLU A 200 -0.92 24.86 9.35
CA GLU A 200 -0.45 24.58 7.99
C GLU A 200 -1.41 25.16 6.95
N ALA A 201 -0.87 25.57 5.83
CA ALA A 201 -1.66 26.12 4.71
C ALA A 201 -2.15 25.04 3.73
N HIS A 202 -1.41 23.93 3.60
CA HIS A 202 -1.70 22.85 2.66
C HIS A 202 -1.30 21.51 3.23
N PHE A 203 -2.22 20.54 3.20
CA PHE A 203 -2.01 19.21 3.81
C PHE A 203 -0.85 18.44 3.16
N PHE A 204 -0.89 18.27 1.83
CA PHE A 204 0.17 17.51 1.14
C PHE A 204 1.53 18.23 1.15
N ALA A 205 1.56 19.55 1.15
CA ALA A 205 2.82 20.28 1.32
C ALA A 205 3.46 19.97 2.68
N HIS A 206 2.66 19.95 3.76
CA HIS A 206 3.14 19.55 5.08
C HIS A 206 3.61 18.09 5.09
N MET A 207 2.83 17.18 4.52
CA MET A 207 3.18 15.76 4.46
C MET A 207 4.52 15.49 3.73
N LEU A 208 4.80 16.27 2.67
CA LEU A 208 6.02 16.11 1.88
C LEU A 208 7.24 16.83 2.48
N ALA A 209 7.03 17.93 3.21
CA ALA A 209 8.11 18.80 3.71
C ALA A 209 8.49 18.50 5.18
N ALA A 210 7.62 17.90 5.98
CA ALA A 210 7.89 17.65 7.39
C ALA A 210 8.90 16.51 7.67
N PRO A 211 9.03 15.46 6.84
CA PRO A 211 10.06 14.45 7.02
C PRO A 211 11.46 14.98 6.74
N ASP A 212 12.45 14.48 7.50
CA ASP A 212 13.88 14.79 7.28
C ASP A 212 14.43 14.00 6.10
N ALA A 213 13.91 12.77 5.89
CA ALA A 213 14.22 11.95 4.72
C ALA A 213 12.99 11.18 4.23
N SER A 214 13.06 10.67 3.02
CA SER A 214 11.98 9.93 2.39
C SER A 214 12.48 8.64 1.74
N LEU A 215 11.70 7.56 1.88
CA LEU A 215 12.01 6.24 1.36
C LEU A 215 10.91 5.79 0.38
N GLY A 216 11.28 5.51 -0.87
CA GLY A 216 10.39 4.91 -1.86
C GLY A 216 10.48 3.39 -1.84
N LEU A 217 9.42 2.72 -1.43
CA LEU A 217 9.32 1.25 -1.40
C LEU A 217 8.81 0.72 -2.74
N PHE A 218 9.39 1.22 -3.83
CA PHE A 218 9.14 0.80 -5.21
C PHE A 218 10.38 1.07 -6.07
N PRO A 219 10.64 0.25 -7.12
CA PRO A 219 11.84 0.39 -7.93
C PRO A 219 11.72 1.49 -9.00
N ALA A 220 12.87 1.98 -9.49
CA ALA A 220 12.95 3.05 -10.50
C ALA A 220 12.28 2.66 -11.85
N TRP A 221 12.24 1.39 -12.21
CA TRP A 221 11.55 0.93 -13.43
C TRP A 221 10.02 1.03 -13.30
N PHE A 222 9.47 1.05 -12.09
CA PHE A 222 8.04 1.28 -11.83
C PHE A 222 7.70 2.77 -11.81
N ALA A 223 8.54 3.58 -11.15
CA ALA A 223 8.47 5.03 -11.14
C ALA A 223 9.88 5.62 -11.02
N ALA A 224 10.36 6.24 -12.10
CA ALA A 224 11.68 6.89 -12.10
C ALA A 224 11.68 8.13 -11.17
N PRO A 225 12.82 8.46 -10.54
CA PRO A 225 12.96 9.67 -9.74
C PRO A 225 12.53 10.92 -10.49
N GLN A 226 11.86 11.84 -9.81
CA GLN A 226 11.37 13.10 -10.37
C GLN A 226 12.00 14.30 -9.65
N ALA A 227 12.12 15.42 -10.36
CA ALA A 227 12.73 16.64 -9.85
C ALA A 227 11.94 17.31 -8.70
N ASP A 228 10.65 16.99 -8.59
CA ASP A 228 9.74 17.52 -7.56
C ASP A 228 9.48 16.54 -6.41
N TRP A 229 10.24 15.44 -6.32
CA TRP A 229 10.20 14.57 -5.15
C TRP A 229 10.88 15.23 -3.93
N PRO A 230 10.54 14.85 -2.70
CA PRO A 230 11.17 15.39 -1.51
C PRO A 230 12.70 15.28 -1.54
N PRO A 231 13.43 16.21 -0.92
CA PRO A 231 14.88 16.08 -0.73
C PRO A 231 15.22 14.81 0.07
N HIS A 232 16.44 14.33 -0.06
CA HIS A 232 16.92 13.11 0.61
C HIS A 232 16.02 11.89 0.38
N PHE A 233 15.53 11.75 -0.87
CA PHE A 233 14.71 10.62 -1.28
C PHE A 233 15.59 9.43 -1.65
N VAL A 234 15.47 8.36 -0.87
CA VAL A 234 16.12 7.08 -1.16
C VAL A 234 15.11 6.14 -1.81
N GLN A 235 15.44 5.59 -2.97
CA GLN A 235 14.57 4.65 -3.66
C GLN A 235 15.10 3.22 -3.47
N ALA A 236 14.28 2.39 -2.84
CA ALA A 236 14.59 0.99 -2.59
C ALA A 236 13.93 0.08 -3.66
N GLY A 237 12.97 -0.71 -3.32
CA GLY A 237 12.22 -1.59 -4.20
C GLY A 237 11.01 -2.12 -3.46
N PHE A 238 10.21 -2.95 -4.12
CA PHE A 238 9.05 -3.53 -3.45
C PHE A 238 9.49 -4.47 -2.33
N PRO A 239 9.04 -4.23 -1.08
CA PRO A 239 9.31 -5.11 0.03
C PRO A 239 8.81 -6.52 -0.29
N CYS A 240 9.56 -7.53 0.11
CA CYS A 240 9.09 -8.91 0.10
C CYS A 240 8.36 -9.14 1.44
N ALA A 241 7.08 -9.44 1.42
CA ALA A 241 6.41 -9.93 2.61
C ALA A 241 6.93 -11.34 2.89
N ALA A 242 7.69 -11.50 3.97
CA ALA A 242 8.28 -12.72 4.53
C ALA A 242 9.20 -13.54 3.59
N PRO A 243 10.25 -14.18 4.13
CA PRO A 243 11.01 -15.15 3.35
C PRO A 243 10.05 -16.24 2.86
N HIS A 244 10.17 -16.58 1.59
CA HIS A 244 9.38 -17.59 0.92
C HIS A 244 9.75 -19.00 1.43
N GLY A 245 9.52 -19.24 2.73
CA GLY A 245 9.40 -20.55 3.30
C GLY A 245 7.99 -21.01 3.01
N ALA A 246 7.87 -22.03 2.19
CA ALA A 246 6.67 -22.67 1.69
C ALA A 246 5.52 -22.72 2.72
N ALA A 247 4.71 -21.65 2.80
CA ALA A 247 3.40 -21.79 3.40
C ALA A 247 2.63 -22.72 2.49
N ALA A 248 2.40 -23.95 2.96
CA ALA A 248 1.68 -24.96 2.20
C ALA A 248 0.27 -24.45 1.88
N LEU A 249 -0.16 -24.64 0.65
CA LEU A 249 -1.54 -24.34 0.28
C LEU A 249 -2.48 -25.38 0.93
N PRO A 250 -3.74 -25.04 1.22
CA PRO A 250 -4.73 -26.00 1.68
C PRO A 250 -4.84 -27.18 0.72
N PRO A 251 -4.96 -28.43 1.20
CA PRO A 251 -4.98 -29.63 0.34
C PRO A 251 -6.06 -29.61 -0.74
N GLU A 252 -7.21 -29.01 -0.46
CA GLU A 252 -8.29 -28.83 -1.44
C GLU A 252 -7.91 -27.87 -2.55
N LEU A 253 -7.18 -26.78 -2.23
CA LEU A 253 -6.68 -25.82 -3.21
C LEU A 253 -5.54 -26.44 -4.03
N GLU A 254 -4.65 -27.23 -3.40
CA GLU A 254 -3.60 -27.98 -4.12
C GLU A 254 -4.22 -28.89 -5.18
N ARG A 255 -5.27 -29.64 -4.83
CA ARG A 255 -6.00 -30.48 -5.77
C ARG A 255 -6.64 -29.64 -6.88
N PHE A 256 -7.34 -28.58 -6.50
CA PHE A 256 -7.93 -27.65 -7.47
C PHE A 256 -6.90 -27.09 -8.45
N LEU A 257 -5.73 -26.65 -8.01
CA LEU A 257 -4.67 -26.14 -8.87
C LEU A 257 -3.97 -27.21 -9.71
N GLY A 258 -3.97 -28.45 -9.26
CA GLY A 258 -3.40 -29.60 -9.98
C GLY A 258 -4.28 -30.14 -11.13
N GLU A 259 -5.55 -29.77 -11.15
CA GLU A 259 -6.52 -30.26 -12.13
C GLU A 259 -6.79 -29.22 -13.23
N GLY A 260 -6.60 -29.61 -14.50
CA GLY A 260 -6.96 -28.80 -15.66
C GLY A 260 -6.14 -27.52 -15.85
N GLU A 261 -6.70 -26.55 -16.57
CA GLU A 261 -6.01 -25.29 -16.87
C GLU A 261 -5.85 -24.38 -15.64
N PRO A 262 -4.75 -23.57 -15.60
CA PRO A 262 -4.55 -22.60 -14.54
C PRO A 262 -5.77 -21.66 -14.37
N PRO A 263 -6.27 -21.45 -13.14
CA PRO A 263 -7.44 -20.59 -12.90
C PRO A 263 -7.10 -19.10 -13.03
N VAL A 264 -8.12 -18.27 -13.22
CA VAL A 264 -8.02 -16.83 -13.04
C VAL A 264 -8.37 -16.48 -11.60
N VAL A 265 -7.52 -15.71 -10.94
CA VAL A 265 -7.75 -15.23 -9.57
C VAL A 265 -8.51 -13.91 -9.59
N PHE A 266 -9.49 -13.75 -8.70
CA PHE A 266 -10.26 -12.52 -8.51
C PHE A 266 -10.19 -12.10 -7.03
N THR A 267 -9.73 -10.87 -6.77
CA THR A 267 -9.70 -10.29 -5.42
C THR A 267 -9.93 -8.78 -5.44
N PRO A 268 -10.88 -8.26 -4.65
CA PRO A 268 -11.09 -6.82 -4.48
C PRO A 268 -10.15 -6.21 -3.44
N GLY A 269 -9.24 -7.03 -2.85
CA GLY A 269 -8.43 -6.67 -1.69
C GLY A 269 -9.08 -7.06 -0.35
N THR A 270 -8.27 -7.10 0.70
CA THR A 270 -8.71 -7.59 2.03
C THR A 270 -9.63 -6.62 2.77
N GLY A 271 -9.53 -5.32 2.49
CA GLY A 271 -10.35 -4.30 3.16
C GLY A 271 -11.69 -4.02 2.50
N HIS A 272 -11.95 -4.51 1.30
CA HIS A 272 -13.18 -4.16 0.57
C HIS A 272 -14.34 -5.07 0.99
N GLN A 273 -15.34 -4.52 1.72
CA GLN A 273 -16.48 -5.27 2.26
C GLN A 273 -17.75 -5.23 1.39
N HIS A 274 -17.73 -4.52 0.25
CA HIS A 274 -18.91 -4.29 -0.59
C HIS A 274 -18.68 -4.72 -2.05
N ALA A 275 -18.07 -5.91 -2.28
CA ALA A 275 -17.66 -6.38 -3.61
C ALA A 275 -18.60 -7.46 -4.20
N GLN A 276 -19.85 -7.58 -3.74
CA GLN A 276 -20.81 -8.58 -4.26
C GLN A 276 -20.99 -8.51 -5.77
N ARG A 277 -21.17 -7.28 -6.30
CA ARG A 277 -21.29 -7.06 -7.73
C ARG A 277 -20.05 -7.47 -8.52
N TYR A 278 -18.86 -7.23 -7.95
CA TYR A 278 -17.58 -7.61 -8.55
C TYR A 278 -17.50 -9.13 -8.73
N PHE A 279 -17.80 -9.93 -7.71
CA PHE A 279 -17.77 -11.37 -7.79
C PHE A 279 -18.89 -11.96 -8.66
N SER A 280 -20.08 -11.37 -8.67
CA SER A 280 -21.15 -11.79 -9.58
C SER A 280 -20.74 -11.59 -11.05
N ILE A 281 -20.10 -10.47 -11.37
CA ILE A 281 -19.57 -10.21 -12.72
C ILE A 281 -18.41 -11.17 -13.04
N ALA A 282 -17.52 -11.44 -12.08
CA ALA A 282 -16.42 -12.37 -12.25
C ALA A 282 -16.92 -13.79 -12.58
N LEU A 283 -17.94 -14.26 -11.86
CA LEU A 283 -18.57 -15.57 -12.13
C LEU A 283 -19.14 -15.66 -13.55
N GLU A 284 -19.85 -14.62 -13.99
CA GLU A 284 -20.38 -14.57 -15.35
C GLU A 284 -19.27 -14.53 -16.41
N VAL A 285 -18.17 -13.83 -16.16
CA VAL A 285 -16.99 -13.80 -17.06
C VAL A 285 -16.36 -15.16 -17.17
N LEU A 286 -16.17 -15.86 -16.06
CA LEU A 286 -15.60 -17.22 -16.06
C LEU A 286 -16.47 -18.18 -16.87
N ARG A 287 -17.80 -18.12 -16.67
CA ARG A 287 -18.76 -18.91 -17.46
C ARG A 287 -18.64 -18.64 -18.97
N ARG A 288 -18.57 -17.38 -19.39
CA ARG A 288 -18.47 -16.97 -20.78
C ARG A 288 -17.14 -17.36 -21.43
N LEU A 289 -16.05 -17.38 -20.66
CA LEU A 289 -14.72 -17.75 -21.14
C LEU A 289 -14.45 -19.25 -21.05
N GLY A 290 -15.32 -20.03 -20.40
CA GLY A 290 -15.07 -21.45 -20.11
C GLY A 290 -13.86 -21.67 -19.21
N ARG A 291 -13.51 -20.68 -18.36
CA ARG A 291 -12.30 -20.74 -17.54
C ARG A 291 -12.60 -21.12 -16.09
N ARG A 292 -11.59 -21.68 -15.44
CA ARG A 292 -11.58 -21.92 -14.01
C ARG A 292 -11.29 -20.63 -13.26
N GLY A 293 -11.82 -20.50 -12.03
CA GLY A 293 -11.66 -19.29 -11.23
C GLY A 293 -11.37 -19.57 -9.77
N LEU A 294 -10.65 -18.65 -9.13
CA LEU A 294 -10.43 -18.63 -7.69
C LEU A 294 -10.82 -17.25 -7.13
N PHE A 295 -11.80 -17.22 -6.23
CA PHE A 295 -12.22 -16.01 -5.54
C PHE A 295 -11.48 -15.88 -4.21
N LEU A 296 -10.83 -14.74 -3.98
CA LEU A 296 -10.08 -14.48 -2.75
C LEU A 296 -10.68 -13.27 -2.02
N THR A 297 -11.28 -13.52 -0.88
CA THR A 297 -11.77 -12.49 0.05
C THR A 297 -12.03 -13.11 1.41
N PRO A 298 -11.66 -12.43 2.54
CA PRO A 298 -12.03 -12.88 3.88
C PRO A 298 -13.52 -12.69 4.18
N HIS A 299 -14.25 -11.98 3.33
CA HIS A 299 -15.65 -11.60 3.53
C HIS A 299 -16.60 -12.53 2.74
N ALA A 300 -16.91 -13.69 3.29
CA ALA A 300 -17.78 -14.70 2.67
C ALA A 300 -19.12 -14.17 2.12
N PRO A 301 -19.81 -13.20 2.76
CA PRO A 301 -21.07 -12.65 2.24
C PRO A 301 -20.97 -11.93 0.88
N GLN A 302 -19.76 -11.63 0.41
CA GLN A 302 -19.57 -11.03 -0.93
C GLN A 302 -19.57 -12.08 -2.06
N VAL A 303 -19.31 -13.33 -1.72
CA VAL A 303 -19.18 -14.41 -2.69
C VAL A 303 -20.57 -14.95 -3.03
N PRO A 304 -20.88 -15.23 -4.31
CA PRO A 304 -22.13 -15.88 -4.68
C PRO A 304 -22.32 -17.21 -3.93
N GLN A 305 -23.53 -17.46 -3.42
CA GLN A 305 -23.83 -18.65 -2.60
C GLN A 305 -23.56 -19.99 -3.31
N HIS A 306 -23.77 -20.01 -4.63
CA HIS A 306 -23.57 -21.22 -5.44
C HIS A 306 -22.44 -20.98 -6.44
N LEU A 307 -21.33 -21.63 -6.22
CA LEU A 307 -20.19 -21.65 -7.15
C LEU A 307 -20.23 -22.97 -7.95
N PRO A 308 -20.01 -22.90 -9.28
CA PRO A 308 -19.89 -24.12 -10.08
C PRO A 308 -18.58 -24.85 -9.75
N PRO A 309 -18.43 -26.15 -10.10
CA PRO A 309 -17.26 -26.95 -9.73
C PRO A 309 -15.91 -26.41 -10.21
N ASN A 310 -15.92 -25.59 -11.26
CA ASN A 310 -14.72 -24.94 -11.81
C ASN A 310 -14.37 -23.61 -11.14
N VAL A 311 -15.08 -23.21 -10.09
CA VAL A 311 -14.82 -21.98 -9.32
C VAL A 311 -14.73 -22.31 -7.83
N MET A 312 -13.62 -21.91 -7.20
CA MET A 312 -13.37 -22.08 -5.78
C MET A 312 -13.31 -20.72 -5.07
N TRP A 313 -13.65 -20.69 -3.79
CA TRP A 313 -13.44 -19.57 -2.89
C TRP A 313 -12.46 -19.94 -1.78
N GLN A 314 -11.57 -19.00 -1.45
CA GLN A 314 -10.68 -19.08 -0.29
C GLN A 314 -10.64 -17.72 0.43
N ALA A 315 -10.60 -17.73 1.76
CA ALA A 315 -10.53 -16.51 2.55
C ALA A 315 -9.15 -15.86 2.46
N HIS A 316 -8.11 -16.64 2.59
CA HIS A 316 -6.71 -16.23 2.52
C HIS A 316 -5.87 -17.31 1.84
N VAL A 317 -4.94 -16.87 0.99
CA VAL A 317 -3.95 -17.76 0.37
C VAL A 317 -2.63 -16.99 0.23
N PRO A 318 -1.47 -17.59 0.55
CA PRO A 318 -0.17 -16.99 0.31
C PRO A 318 0.07 -16.77 -1.19
N PHE A 319 0.18 -15.52 -1.64
CA PHE A 319 0.34 -15.19 -3.06
C PHE A 319 1.60 -15.77 -3.67
N ALA A 320 2.68 -15.86 -2.91
CA ALA A 320 3.93 -16.45 -3.38
C ALA A 320 3.79 -17.91 -3.84
N ALA A 321 2.93 -18.70 -3.15
CA ALA A 321 2.66 -20.07 -3.53
C ALA A 321 1.57 -20.20 -4.61
N LEU A 322 0.62 -19.25 -4.65
CA LEU A 322 -0.53 -19.29 -5.54
C LEU A 322 -0.23 -18.71 -6.94
N LEU A 323 0.29 -17.48 -7.00
CA LEU A 323 0.33 -16.72 -8.26
C LEU A 323 1.18 -17.36 -9.37
N PRO A 324 2.28 -18.08 -9.10
CA PRO A 324 3.00 -18.82 -10.16
C PRO A 324 2.18 -19.92 -10.85
N ARG A 325 1.01 -20.27 -10.30
CA ARG A 325 0.16 -21.38 -10.76
C ARG A 325 -1.16 -20.92 -11.38
N VAL A 326 -1.32 -19.61 -11.66
CA VAL A 326 -2.56 -19.03 -12.18
C VAL A 326 -2.37 -18.39 -13.54
N ALA A 327 -3.45 -18.29 -14.32
CA ALA A 327 -3.39 -17.71 -15.67
C ALA A 327 -3.36 -16.19 -15.68
N ALA A 328 -4.03 -15.55 -14.75
CA ALA A 328 -4.09 -14.10 -14.57
C ALA A 328 -4.64 -13.76 -13.19
N VAL A 329 -4.41 -12.52 -12.73
CA VAL A 329 -5.05 -11.99 -11.55
C VAL A 329 -5.88 -10.73 -11.90
N VAL A 330 -7.15 -10.73 -11.48
CA VAL A 330 -8.05 -9.57 -11.56
C VAL A 330 -8.16 -8.99 -10.16
N HIS A 331 -7.66 -7.76 -9.96
CA HIS A 331 -7.60 -7.19 -8.61
C HIS A 331 -7.79 -5.67 -8.60
N HIS A 332 -7.86 -5.10 -7.40
CA HIS A 332 -8.13 -3.68 -7.20
C HIS A 332 -6.96 -2.74 -7.57
N GLY A 333 -5.74 -3.24 -7.69
CA GLY A 333 -4.56 -2.42 -8.00
C GLY A 333 -3.76 -1.96 -6.76
N GLY A 334 -4.00 -2.57 -5.59
CA GLY A 334 -3.13 -2.33 -4.43
C GLY A 334 -1.70 -2.75 -4.73
N ILE A 335 -0.72 -1.95 -4.26
CA ILE A 335 0.68 -2.09 -4.65
C ILE A 335 1.28 -3.43 -4.22
N GLY A 336 0.91 -3.97 -3.05
CA GLY A 336 1.39 -5.27 -2.59
C GLY A 336 0.96 -6.42 -3.52
N THR A 337 -0.33 -6.50 -3.87
CA THR A 337 -0.84 -7.50 -4.83
C THR A 337 -0.19 -7.35 -6.20
N SER A 338 0.03 -6.09 -6.64
CA SER A 338 0.70 -5.80 -7.91
C SER A 338 2.15 -6.31 -7.89
N ALA A 339 2.88 -6.07 -6.80
CA ALA A 339 4.26 -6.53 -6.64
C ALA A 339 4.37 -8.06 -6.62
N ASP A 340 3.43 -8.75 -5.97
CA ASP A 340 3.39 -10.22 -5.96
C ASP A 340 3.09 -10.78 -7.36
N ALA A 341 2.18 -10.15 -8.11
CA ALA A 341 1.90 -10.51 -9.50
C ALA A 341 3.10 -10.23 -10.43
N PHE A 342 3.87 -9.15 -10.20
CA PHE A 342 5.12 -8.90 -10.91
C PHE A 342 6.15 -10.01 -10.66
N ARG A 343 6.34 -10.42 -9.38
CA ARG A 343 7.27 -11.52 -9.03
C ARG A 343 6.88 -12.83 -9.70
N ALA A 344 5.59 -13.13 -9.72
CA ALA A 344 5.06 -14.33 -10.33
C ALA A 344 5.04 -14.31 -11.86
N GLY A 345 5.29 -13.16 -12.50
CA GLY A 345 5.20 -13.01 -13.95
C GLY A 345 3.80 -13.19 -14.52
N VAL A 346 2.77 -12.80 -13.75
CA VAL A 346 1.36 -13.06 -14.07
C VAL A 346 0.67 -11.81 -14.61
N PRO A 347 -0.11 -11.90 -15.71
CA PRO A 347 -0.89 -10.80 -16.24
C PRO A 347 -1.93 -10.27 -15.25
N GLN A 348 -2.12 -8.93 -15.22
CA GLN A 348 -2.98 -8.26 -14.27
C GLN A 348 -4.11 -7.49 -14.95
N LEU A 349 -5.36 -7.70 -14.53
CA LEU A 349 -6.47 -6.80 -14.88
C LEU A 349 -6.86 -5.99 -13.64
N ILE A 350 -6.65 -4.69 -13.70
CA ILE A 350 -6.88 -3.80 -12.56
C ILE A 350 -8.30 -3.23 -12.60
N VAL A 351 -9.03 -3.41 -11.50
CA VAL A 351 -10.35 -2.80 -11.28
C VAL A 351 -10.24 -1.85 -10.08
N PRO A 352 -9.74 -0.61 -10.28
CA PRO A 352 -9.48 0.30 -9.18
C PRO A 352 -10.76 0.89 -8.60
N PHE A 353 -10.80 1.04 -7.27
CA PHE A 353 -11.89 1.64 -6.51
C PHE A 353 -11.50 3.01 -5.96
N ALA A 354 -10.33 3.12 -5.28
CA ALA A 354 -9.90 4.33 -4.59
C ALA A 354 -8.36 4.47 -4.53
N TYR A 355 -7.86 5.58 -4.01
CA TYR A 355 -6.47 5.86 -3.62
C TYR A 355 -5.43 5.70 -4.75
N ASP A 356 -4.31 5.06 -4.44
CA ASP A 356 -3.19 4.76 -5.33
C ASP A 356 -3.51 3.75 -6.45
N GLN A 357 -4.63 3.04 -6.31
CA GLN A 357 -5.01 1.94 -7.20
C GLN A 357 -5.14 2.39 -8.67
N PHE A 358 -5.60 3.62 -8.91
CA PHE A 358 -5.69 4.20 -10.25
C PHE A 358 -4.33 4.40 -10.89
N ASP A 359 -3.41 5.03 -10.17
CA ASP A 359 -2.05 5.30 -10.65
C ASP A 359 -1.28 4.00 -10.85
N ASN A 360 -1.34 3.07 -9.89
CA ASN A 360 -0.75 1.74 -10.01
C ASN A 360 -1.28 1.01 -11.24
N GLY A 361 -2.58 1.04 -11.48
CA GLY A 361 -3.19 0.42 -12.66
C GLY A 361 -2.66 0.99 -13.98
N TRP A 362 -2.52 2.32 -14.08
CA TRP A 362 -1.97 2.93 -15.29
C TRP A 362 -0.48 2.65 -15.49
N ARG A 363 0.31 2.49 -14.41
CA ARG A 363 1.71 2.05 -14.48
C ARG A 363 1.81 0.60 -14.96
N ILE A 364 0.98 -0.29 -14.41
CA ILE A 364 0.87 -1.70 -14.85
C ILE A 364 0.56 -1.78 -16.35
N LYS A 365 -0.41 -0.98 -16.80
CA LYS A 365 -0.74 -0.90 -18.24
C LYS A 365 0.40 -0.34 -19.06
N ARG A 366 1.12 0.68 -18.60
CA ARG A 366 2.29 1.26 -19.27
C ARG A 366 3.45 0.25 -19.41
N LEU A 367 3.61 -0.64 -18.43
CA LEU A 367 4.59 -1.73 -18.46
C LEU A 367 4.20 -2.87 -19.42
N GLY A 368 2.99 -2.88 -19.97
CA GLY A 368 2.50 -3.93 -20.85
C GLY A 368 2.13 -5.24 -20.16
N VAL A 369 2.11 -5.28 -18.83
CA VAL A 369 1.83 -6.49 -18.02
C VAL A 369 0.37 -6.59 -17.57
N GLY A 370 -0.48 -5.68 -18.01
CA GLY A 370 -1.89 -5.67 -17.63
C GLY A 370 -2.73 -4.59 -18.29
N ASP A 371 -3.97 -4.47 -17.87
CA ASP A 371 -4.93 -3.44 -18.33
C ASP A 371 -5.76 -2.90 -17.18
N VAL A 372 -6.51 -1.81 -17.42
CA VAL A 372 -7.35 -1.13 -16.42
C VAL A 372 -8.80 -1.15 -16.86
N LEU A 373 -9.69 -1.61 -15.98
CA LEU A 373 -11.14 -1.53 -16.12
C LEU A 373 -11.73 -0.71 -14.98
N LEU A 374 -12.02 0.56 -15.21
CA LEU A 374 -12.57 1.44 -14.17
C LEU A 374 -13.87 0.86 -13.57
N ALA A 375 -14.00 0.88 -12.25
CA ALA A 375 -15.14 0.30 -11.52
C ALA A 375 -16.50 0.82 -12.03
N ARG A 376 -16.60 2.11 -12.40
CA ARG A 376 -17.80 2.70 -13.01
C ARG A 376 -18.18 2.11 -14.38
N ARG A 377 -17.23 1.46 -15.07
CA ARG A 377 -17.41 0.79 -16.36
C ARG A 377 -17.47 -0.72 -16.22
N LEU A 378 -17.46 -1.25 -15.00
CA LEU A 378 -17.43 -2.67 -14.72
C LEU A 378 -18.69 -3.36 -15.27
N SER A 379 -18.50 -4.30 -16.19
CA SER A 379 -19.53 -5.18 -16.74
C SER A 379 -18.91 -6.47 -17.26
N ALA A 380 -19.68 -7.56 -17.26
CA ALA A 380 -19.20 -8.86 -17.71
C ALA A 380 -18.61 -8.81 -19.13
N GLY A 381 -19.27 -8.14 -20.09
CA GLY A 381 -18.77 -8.04 -21.44
C GLY A 381 -17.47 -7.26 -21.60
N ARG A 382 -17.23 -6.20 -20.81
CA ARG A 382 -15.96 -5.46 -20.85
C ARG A 382 -14.84 -6.24 -20.19
N MET A 383 -15.09 -6.79 -19.00
CA MET A 383 -14.10 -7.61 -18.28
C MET A 383 -13.72 -8.84 -19.12
N GLN A 384 -14.70 -9.53 -19.71
CA GLN A 384 -14.46 -10.66 -20.60
C GLN A 384 -13.50 -10.30 -21.76
N ARG A 385 -13.79 -9.21 -22.49
CA ARG A 385 -12.97 -8.79 -23.63
C ARG A 385 -11.54 -8.43 -23.23
N GLN A 386 -11.38 -7.67 -22.12
CA GLN A 386 -10.04 -7.29 -21.66
C GLN A 386 -9.25 -8.50 -21.14
N LEU A 387 -9.88 -9.37 -20.36
CA LEU A 387 -9.25 -10.57 -19.83
C LEU A 387 -8.88 -11.56 -20.96
N ALA A 388 -9.79 -11.80 -21.92
CA ALA A 388 -9.50 -12.65 -23.06
C ALA A 388 -8.28 -12.15 -23.85
N ARG A 389 -8.18 -10.82 -24.07
CA ARG A 389 -7.03 -10.21 -24.75
C ARG A 389 -5.74 -10.40 -23.94
N LEU A 390 -5.77 -10.15 -22.63
CA LEU A 390 -4.58 -10.33 -21.78
C LEU A 390 -4.09 -11.78 -21.78
N LEU A 391 -4.99 -12.75 -21.76
CA LEU A 391 -4.67 -14.17 -21.75
C LEU A 391 -4.15 -14.68 -23.12
N ALA A 392 -4.56 -14.05 -24.22
CA ALA A 392 -4.20 -14.47 -25.58
C ALA A 392 -2.99 -13.72 -26.15
N ALA A 393 -2.53 -12.64 -25.56
CA ALA A 393 -1.51 -11.74 -26.09
C ALA A 393 -0.09 -12.21 -25.73
N PRO A 394 0.72 -12.76 -26.66
CA PRO A 394 2.08 -13.19 -26.37
C PRO A 394 2.98 -12.07 -25.85
N GLU A 395 2.76 -10.84 -26.32
CA GLU A 395 3.50 -9.66 -25.87
C GLU A 395 3.28 -9.36 -24.37
N VAL A 396 2.09 -9.65 -23.83
CA VAL A 396 1.82 -9.52 -22.40
C VAL A 396 2.60 -10.56 -21.60
N ALA A 397 2.63 -11.81 -22.08
CA ALA A 397 3.39 -12.87 -21.40
C ALA A 397 4.90 -12.56 -21.38
N LEU A 398 5.45 -12.06 -22.51
CA LEU A 398 6.85 -11.64 -22.61
C LEU A 398 7.15 -10.47 -21.66
N ALA A 399 6.27 -9.45 -21.59
CA ALA A 399 6.42 -8.32 -20.68
C ALA A 399 6.35 -8.77 -19.23
N CYS A 400 5.44 -9.69 -18.86
CA CYS A 400 5.35 -10.27 -17.53
C CYS A 400 6.63 -10.99 -17.12
N GLY A 401 7.21 -11.81 -18.03
CA GLY A 401 8.49 -12.48 -17.82
C GLY A 401 9.66 -11.51 -17.64
N GLU A 402 9.69 -10.41 -18.40
CA GLU A 402 10.71 -9.37 -18.27
C GLU A 402 10.60 -8.65 -16.91
N VAL A 403 9.39 -8.26 -16.49
CA VAL A 403 9.16 -7.63 -15.21
C VAL A 403 9.52 -8.58 -14.06
N ALA A 404 9.17 -9.86 -14.15
CA ALA A 404 9.53 -10.86 -13.15
C ALA A 404 11.07 -10.97 -12.99
N ARG A 405 11.82 -10.94 -14.09
CA ARG A 405 13.30 -10.90 -14.04
C ARG A 405 13.85 -9.64 -13.39
N ARG A 406 13.21 -8.47 -13.61
CA ARG A 406 13.58 -7.20 -12.95
C ARG A 406 13.27 -7.22 -11.45
N MET A 407 12.23 -7.94 -11.03
CA MET A 407 11.95 -8.16 -9.60
C MET A 407 13.08 -8.95 -8.94
N GLY A 408 13.81 -9.77 -9.70
CA GLY A 408 14.88 -10.61 -9.19
C GLY A 408 14.37 -11.72 -8.25
N PRO A 409 15.28 -12.42 -7.56
CA PRO A 409 14.93 -13.42 -6.53
C PRO A 409 14.33 -12.80 -5.26
N GLY A 410 13.73 -11.65 -5.37
CA GLY A 410 13.42 -10.66 -4.35
C GLY A 410 14.63 -9.75 -4.14
N LEU A 411 14.44 -8.45 -3.94
CA LEU A 411 15.51 -7.66 -3.34
C LEU A 411 15.93 -8.44 -2.10
N ALA A 412 17.16 -8.95 -2.09
CA ALA A 412 17.68 -9.61 -0.91
C ALA A 412 17.31 -8.68 0.25
N PRO A 413 16.70 -9.15 1.33
CA PRO A 413 16.31 -8.30 2.46
C PRO A 413 17.45 -7.37 2.87
N ALA A 414 18.69 -7.79 2.65
CA ALA A 414 19.89 -7.02 2.84
C ALA A 414 19.94 -5.72 2.03
N HIS A 415 19.71 -5.73 0.72
CA HIS A 415 19.82 -4.49 -0.08
C HIS A 415 18.68 -3.50 0.23
N LEU A 416 17.46 -4.00 0.43
CA LEU A 416 16.36 -3.15 0.90
C LEU A 416 16.70 -2.48 2.23
N LEU A 417 17.29 -3.26 3.15
CA LEU A 417 17.71 -2.75 4.46
C LEU A 417 18.84 -1.72 4.35
N ASP A 418 19.79 -1.89 3.42
CA ASP A 418 20.85 -0.88 3.21
C ASP A 418 20.26 0.46 2.78
N GLN A 419 19.23 0.45 1.93
CA GLN A 419 18.51 1.66 1.53
C GLN A 419 17.70 2.27 2.69
N VAL A 420 17.05 1.44 3.50
CA VAL A 420 16.33 1.89 4.71
C VAL A 420 17.32 2.52 5.70
N GLU A 421 18.48 1.87 5.95
CA GLU A 421 19.53 2.41 6.82
C GLU A 421 20.10 3.72 6.28
N ALA A 422 20.29 3.84 4.96
CA ALA A 422 20.70 5.09 4.34
C ALA A 422 19.68 6.22 4.56
N ALA A 423 18.37 5.92 4.45
CA ALA A 423 17.32 6.89 4.75
C ALA A 423 17.27 7.27 6.24
N LEU A 424 17.45 6.31 7.15
CA LEU A 424 17.53 6.55 8.60
C LEU A 424 18.75 7.38 8.98
N ALA A 425 19.87 7.21 8.28
CA ALA A 425 21.10 7.98 8.50
C ALA A 425 21.02 9.41 7.92
N ALA A 426 20.24 9.62 6.85
CA ALA A 426 20.04 10.92 6.22
C ALA A 426 19.01 11.80 6.96
N ALA A 427 18.16 11.20 7.78
CA ALA A 427 17.22 11.89 8.66
C ALA A 427 17.95 12.39 9.93
#